data_09af63f3e968354b34ab9bc4ec4b671d
#
_entry.id   09af63f3e968354b34ab9bc4ec4b671d
#
_cell.length_a   1.000
_cell.length_b   1.000
_cell.length_c   1.000
_cell.angle_alpha   90.00
_cell.angle_beta   90.00
_cell.angle_gamma   90.00
#
_symmetry.space_group_name_H-M   'P 1'
#
loop_
_entity.id
_entity.type
_entity.pdbx_description
1 polymer ?
#
loop_
_entity_poly.entity_id
_entity_poly.type
_entity_poly.pdbx_seq_one_letter_code
_entity_poly.pdbx_strand_id
1 'polypeptide(L)'
;MSEAGLLLLVVIGFVVGIVGALTGVGGGVVLAPVVAIYYGLPMHQAIGVSLVSVIATSTATSALYVEQHVTDIRLGMTLELATTTGALIAALMAAYIDRRTLALMFAIFLAYSSLSMVRKAWGSRKRIEDPPVSDYKVERYPLGLLASLIAGGFSGLLGIGGGPIKVPVMYLFMKVPLRVATATSNFMIGVTAATSAVVFWGRGDVNIAMAAPLVAGVFAGSLLAARVKHRVREVYILVLLIVVTGWFSAQMFYKVATGGFR
;
A
#
# COMPACT_ATOMS: atom_id res chain seq x y z
N MET A 1 9.65 21.62 14.66
CA MET A 1 10.15 21.35 13.28
C MET A 1 10.31 22.70 12.60
N SER A 2 11.41 22.90 11.86
CA SER A 2 11.56 24.11 11.03
C SER A 2 10.59 24.11 9.85
N GLU A 3 10.27 25.30 9.32
CA GLU A 3 9.41 25.43 8.13
C GLU A 3 9.96 24.61 6.94
N ALA A 4 11.28 24.61 6.77
CA ALA A 4 11.95 23.79 5.76
C ALA A 4 11.72 22.27 5.97
N GLY A 5 11.65 21.81 7.21
CA GLY A 5 11.34 20.40 7.54
C GLY A 5 9.91 20.02 7.21
N LEU A 6 8.94 20.93 7.43
CA LEU A 6 7.54 20.72 7.05
C LEU A 6 7.39 20.65 5.52
N LEU A 7 8.03 21.57 4.81
CA LEU A 7 8.01 21.58 3.35
C LEU A 7 8.60 20.29 2.76
N LEU A 8 9.71 19.81 3.34
CA LEU A 8 10.33 18.55 2.91
C LEU A 8 9.39 17.35 3.10
N LEU A 9 8.64 17.29 4.20
CA LEU A 9 7.64 16.24 4.42
C LEU A 9 6.50 16.29 3.39
N VAL A 10 6.04 17.48 3.03
CA VAL A 10 5.02 17.65 1.98
C VAL A 10 5.55 17.15 0.64
N VAL A 11 6.80 17.49 0.28
CA VAL A 11 7.42 17.05 -0.97
C VAL A 11 7.61 15.52 -0.99
N ILE A 12 8.09 14.94 0.10
CA ILE A 12 8.20 13.48 0.23
C ILE A 12 6.83 12.83 0.09
N GLY A 13 5.82 13.35 0.80
CA GLY A 13 4.45 12.88 0.69
C GLY A 13 3.93 12.95 -0.76
N PHE A 14 4.18 14.05 -1.45
CA PHE A 14 3.76 14.24 -2.84
C PHE A 14 4.36 13.18 -3.78
N VAL A 15 5.67 12.93 -3.69
CA VAL A 15 6.35 11.90 -4.49
C VAL A 15 5.82 10.51 -4.16
N VAL A 16 5.69 10.18 -2.87
CA VAL A 16 5.14 8.90 -2.42
C VAL A 16 3.69 8.72 -2.85
N GLY A 17 2.89 9.77 -2.80
CA GLY A 17 1.51 9.78 -3.28
C GLY A 17 1.42 9.45 -4.77
N ILE A 18 2.29 10.05 -5.60
CA ILE A 18 2.37 9.72 -7.04
C ILE A 18 2.68 8.23 -7.23
N VAL A 19 3.73 7.73 -6.58
CA VAL A 19 4.14 6.33 -6.70
C VAL A 19 3.03 5.40 -6.22
N GLY A 20 2.44 5.65 -5.06
CA GLY A 20 1.38 4.84 -4.46
C GLY A 20 0.12 4.75 -5.32
N ALA A 21 -0.33 5.88 -5.88
CA ALA A 21 -1.51 5.96 -6.73
C ALA A 21 -1.30 5.27 -8.09
N LEU A 22 -0.15 5.46 -8.72
CA LEU A 22 0.17 4.83 -10.00
C LEU A 22 0.22 3.29 -9.88
N THR A 23 0.74 2.80 -8.77
CA THR A 23 0.98 1.36 -8.57
C THR A 23 -0.21 0.60 -7.99
N GLY A 24 -1.16 1.31 -7.37
CA GLY A 24 -2.28 0.69 -6.66
C GLY A 24 -1.90 0.05 -5.32
N VAL A 25 -0.75 0.41 -4.77
CA VAL A 25 -0.20 -0.14 -3.52
C VAL A 25 -0.50 0.76 -2.31
N GLY A 26 -0.97 2.00 -2.55
CA GLY A 26 -1.37 2.93 -1.49
C GLY A 26 -0.22 3.76 -0.87
N GLY A 27 1.01 3.67 -1.40
CA GLY A 27 2.15 4.46 -0.92
C GLY A 27 2.75 4.03 0.43
N GLY A 28 2.04 3.25 1.23
CA GLY A 28 2.48 2.82 2.56
C GLY A 28 3.76 1.99 2.55
N VAL A 29 3.94 1.19 1.50
CA VAL A 29 5.16 0.38 1.27
C VAL A 29 6.43 1.25 1.20
N VAL A 30 6.30 2.48 0.74
CA VAL A 30 7.42 3.43 0.63
C VAL A 30 7.50 4.33 1.87
N LEU A 31 6.35 4.79 2.37
CA LEU A 31 6.31 5.81 3.41
C LEU A 31 6.79 5.30 4.78
N ALA A 32 6.34 4.11 5.19
CA ALA A 32 6.74 3.55 6.48
C ALA A 32 8.28 3.41 6.61
N PRO A 33 9.01 2.81 5.65
CA PRO A 33 10.47 2.78 5.73
C PRO A 33 11.12 4.16 5.60
N VAL A 34 10.60 5.09 4.81
CA VAL A 34 11.12 6.46 4.72
C VAL A 34 11.10 7.11 6.10
N VAL A 35 9.96 7.07 6.78
CA VAL A 35 9.79 7.71 8.08
C VAL A 35 10.61 6.98 9.17
N ALA A 36 10.68 5.65 9.14
CA ALA A 36 11.46 4.89 10.11
C ALA A 36 12.99 5.05 9.92
N ILE A 37 13.46 5.10 8.66
CA ILE A 37 14.89 5.14 8.36
C ILE A 37 15.43 6.56 8.47
N TYR A 38 14.81 7.53 7.82
CA TYR A 38 15.36 8.89 7.69
C TYR A 38 14.95 9.81 8.83
N TYR A 39 13.77 9.61 9.41
CA TYR A 39 13.28 10.42 10.53
C TYR A 39 13.44 9.74 11.89
N GLY A 40 13.91 8.47 11.90
CA GLY A 40 14.19 7.73 13.14
C GLY A 40 12.97 7.40 13.99
N LEU A 41 11.76 7.44 13.41
CA LEU A 41 10.55 7.07 14.16
C LEU A 41 10.57 5.58 14.52
N PRO A 42 10.08 5.24 15.73
CA PRO A 42 9.81 3.86 16.09
C PRO A 42 8.90 3.20 15.04
N MET A 43 9.12 1.91 14.77
CA MET A 43 8.42 1.22 13.68
C MET A 43 6.88 1.30 13.80
N HIS A 44 6.33 1.20 15.02
CA HIS A 44 4.89 1.35 15.26
C HIS A 44 4.37 2.73 14.84
N GLN A 45 5.11 3.81 15.18
CA GLN A 45 4.72 5.16 14.76
C GLN A 45 4.88 5.36 13.25
N ALA A 46 5.91 4.79 12.63
CA ALA A 46 6.09 4.84 11.19
C ALA A 46 4.93 4.16 10.45
N ILE A 47 4.45 3.02 10.98
CA ILE A 47 3.27 2.31 10.48
C ILE A 47 2.01 3.17 10.67
N GLY A 48 1.81 3.77 11.84
CA GLY A 48 0.66 4.63 12.11
C GLY A 48 0.58 5.83 11.14
N VAL A 49 1.69 6.53 10.92
CA VAL A 49 1.79 7.63 9.94
C VAL A 49 1.51 7.13 8.52
N SER A 50 2.04 5.96 8.18
CA SER A 50 1.83 5.31 6.88
C SER A 50 0.35 5.01 6.63
N LEU A 51 -0.35 4.43 7.60
CA LEU A 51 -1.78 4.10 7.50
C LEU A 51 -2.63 5.33 7.19
N VAL A 52 -2.41 6.45 7.90
CA VAL A 52 -3.15 7.70 7.65
C VAL A 52 -2.86 8.23 6.24
N SER A 53 -1.62 8.12 5.78
CA SER A 53 -1.24 8.52 4.42
C SER A 53 -1.85 7.62 3.33
N VAL A 54 -1.97 6.32 3.61
CA VAL A 54 -2.65 5.36 2.72
C VAL A 54 -4.14 5.69 2.58
N ILE A 55 -4.80 6.12 3.65
CA ILE A 55 -6.19 6.61 3.57
C ILE A 55 -6.29 7.79 2.60
N ALA A 56 -5.36 8.76 2.69
CA ALA A 56 -5.33 9.89 1.78
C ALA A 56 -5.12 9.49 0.31
N THR A 57 -4.18 8.55 0.04
CA THR A 57 -3.98 8.00 -1.31
C THR A 57 -5.25 7.34 -1.84
N SER A 58 -5.84 6.47 -1.04
CA SER A 58 -7.05 5.75 -1.41
C SER A 58 -8.21 6.70 -1.70
N THR A 59 -8.46 7.68 -0.83
CA THR A 59 -9.52 8.67 -1.00
C THR A 59 -9.33 9.46 -2.30
N ALA A 60 -8.11 9.95 -2.57
CA ALA A 60 -7.80 10.72 -3.77
C ALA A 60 -7.98 9.90 -5.06
N THR A 61 -7.60 8.62 -5.05
CA THR A 61 -7.65 7.78 -6.25
C THR A 61 -9.02 7.14 -6.46
N SER A 62 -9.68 6.69 -5.40
CA SER A 62 -10.97 5.99 -5.48
C SER A 62 -12.09 6.88 -6.00
N ALA A 63 -12.11 8.15 -5.60
CA ALA A 63 -13.09 9.11 -6.12
C ALA A 63 -13.06 9.17 -7.65
N LEU A 64 -11.87 9.28 -8.24
CA LEU A 64 -11.70 9.33 -9.69
C LEU A 64 -11.99 7.99 -10.39
N TYR A 65 -11.59 6.86 -9.78
CA TYR A 65 -11.79 5.54 -10.39
C TYR A 65 -13.25 5.08 -10.33
N VAL A 66 -13.99 5.48 -9.30
CA VAL A 66 -15.44 5.24 -9.21
C VAL A 66 -16.18 6.08 -10.27
N GLU A 67 -15.82 7.37 -10.42
CA GLU A 67 -16.37 8.24 -11.44
C GLU A 67 -16.11 7.71 -12.87
N GLN A 68 -14.95 7.12 -13.11
CA GLN A 68 -14.59 6.49 -14.38
C GLN A 68 -15.23 5.11 -14.61
N HIS A 69 -16.05 4.62 -13.69
CA HIS A 69 -16.68 3.29 -13.74
C HIS A 69 -15.71 2.12 -13.93
N VAL A 70 -14.45 2.24 -13.44
CA VAL A 70 -13.44 1.17 -13.51
C VAL A 70 -13.28 0.41 -12.18
N THR A 71 -14.02 0.80 -11.14
CA THR A 71 -14.00 0.13 -9.84
C THR A 71 -15.16 -0.85 -9.72
N ASP A 72 -14.89 -2.11 -9.45
CA ASP A 72 -15.93 -3.08 -9.07
C ASP A 72 -16.21 -2.95 -7.57
N ILE A 73 -17.18 -2.09 -7.24
CA ILE A 73 -17.55 -1.81 -5.85
C ILE A 73 -18.10 -3.06 -5.17
N ARG A 74 -18.89 -3.89 -5.90
CA ARG A 74 -19.50 -5.10 -5.33
C ARG A 74 -18.46 -6.12 -4.94
N LEU A 75 -17.51 -6.39 -5.81
CA LEU A 75 -16.36 -7.25 -5.52
C LEU A 75 -15.52 -6.67 -4.39
N GLY A 76 -15.20 -5.38 -4.45
CA GLY A 76 -14.43 -4.68 -3.43
C GLY A 76 -15.07 -4.79 -2.05
N MET A 77 -16.35 -4.51 -1.91
CA MET A 77 -17.07 -4.61 -0.64
C MET A 77 -17.08 -6.03 -0.08
N THR A 78 -17.28 -7.04 -0.96
CA THR A 78 -17.28 -8.46 -0.54
C THR A 78 -15.92 -8.90 0.00
N LEU A 79 -14.85 -8.57 -0.72
CA LEU A 79 -13.49 -8.93 -0.28
C LEU A 79 -13.02 -8.10 0.91
N GLU A 80 -13.53 -6.86 1.04
CA GLU A 80 -13.11 -5.95 2.11
C GLU A 80 -13.55 -6.42 3.50
N LEU A 81 -14.67 -7.13 3.61
CA LEU A 81 -15.08 -7.75 4.89
C LEU A 81 -13.98 -8.67 5.43
N ALA A 82 -13.44 -9.53 4.59
CA ALA A 82 -12.34 -10.42 4.97
C ALA A 82 -11.05 -9.63 5.24
N THR A 83 -10.74 -8.64 4.41
CA THR A 83 -9.54 -7.81 4.58
C THR A 83 -9.57 -7.03 5.87
N THR A 84 -10.67 -6.36 6.16
CA THR A 84 -10.87 -5.55 7.37
C THR A 84 -10.78 -6.40 8.62
N THR A 85 -11.37 -7.60 8.61
CA THR A 85 -11.26 -8.57 9.71
C THR A 85 -9.78 -8.95 9.94
N GLY A 86 -9.06 -9.32 8.90
CA GLY A 86 -7.64 -9.63 8.99
C GLY A 86 -6.80 -8.45 9.48
N ALA A 87 -7.09 -7.25 8.99
CA ALA A 87 -6.38 -6.03 9.37
C ALA A 87 -6.62 -5.65 10.84
N LEU A 88 -7.85 -5.77 11.32
CA LEU A 88 -8.20 -5.49 12.71
C LEU A 88 -7.46 -6.44 13.66
N ILE A 89 -7.54 -7.75 13.40
CA ILE A 89 -6.86 -8.76 14.23
C ILE A 89 -5.35 -8.48 14.25
N ALA A 90 -4.76 -8.27 13.09
CA ALA A 90 -3.33 -8.06 12.96
C ALA A 90 -2.87 -6.72 13.58
N ALA A 91 -3.65 -5.64 13.44
CA ALA A 91 -3.35 -4.36 14.08
C ALA A 91 -3.38 -4.47 15.62
N LEU A 92 -4.33 -5.23 16.19
CA LEU A 92 -4.37 -5.51 17.63
C LEU A 92 -3.15 -6.35 18.06
N MET A 93 -2.76 -7.35 17.28
CA MET A 93 -1.58 -8.19 17.56
C MET A 93 -0.27 -7.42 17.44
N ALA A 94 -0.20 -6.39 16.58
CA ALA A 94 1.00 -5.57 16.40
C ALA A 94 1.51 -4.94 17.70
N ALA A 95 0.64 -4.73 18.70
CA ALA A 95 1.01 -4.22 20.02
C ALA A 95 1.96 -5.17 20.79
N TYR A 96 1.85 -6.46 20.54
CA TYR A 96 2.63 -7.50 21.23
C TYR A 96 3.92 -7.86 20.51
N ILE A 97 4.15 -7.30 19.31
CA ILE A 97 5.32 -7.57 18.49
C ILE A 97 6.36 -6.46 18.75
N ASP A 98 7.58 -6.85 19.07
CA ASP A 98 8.67 -5.92 19.29
C ASP A 98 9.07 -5.17 18.00
N ARG A 99 9.65 -3.97 18.16
CA ARG A 99 10.01 -3.08 17.04
C ARG A 99 10.94 -3.73 16.02
N ARG A 100 11.89 -4.55 16.50
CA ARG A 100 12.86 -5.23 15.65
C ARG A 100 12.20 -6.31 14.79
N THR A 101 11.34 -7.14 15.38
CA THR A 101 10.57 -8.18 14.67
C THR A 101 9.65 -7.55 13.64
N LEU A 102 8.96 -6.46 13.98
CA LEU A 102 8.08 -5.75 13.07
C LEU A 102 8.87 -5.16 11.87
N ALA A 103 10.05 -4.57 12.13
CA ALA A 103 10.93 -4.06 11.09
C ALA A 103 11.46 -5.20 10.18
N LEU A 104 11.79 -6.37 10.75
CA LEU A 104 12.22 -7.54 10.00
C LEU A 104 11.09 -8.08 9.11
N MET A 105 9.88 -8.22 9.65
CA MET A 105 8.70 -8.61 8.86
C MET A 105 8.45 -7.64 7.70
N PHE A 106 8.62 -6.35 7.94
CA PHE A 106 8.50 -5.34 6.89
C PHE A 106 9.58 -5.50 5.82
N ALA A 107 10.84 -5.71 6.22
CA ALA A 107 11.96 -5.93 5.29
C ALA A 107 11.73 -7.16 4.40
N ILE A 108 11.29 -8.28 4.99
CA ILE A 108 10.95 -9.52 4.26
C ILE A 108 9.80 -9.26 3.28
N PHE A 109 8.76 -8.54 3.71
CA PHE A 109 7.64 -8.20 2.84
C PHE A 109 8.07 -7.33 1.65
N LEU A 110 8.95 -6.35 1.87
CA LEU A 110 9.51 -5.52 0.80
C LEU A 110 10.34 -6.36 -0.19
N ALA A 111 11.17 -7.29 0.31
CA ALA A 111 11.94 -8.21 -0.52
C ALA A 111 11.03 -9.07 -1.39
N TYR A 112 10.00 -9.66 -0.79
CA TYR A 112 8.99 -10.44 -1.51
C TYR A 112 8.26 -9.61 -2.56
N SER A 113 7.84 -8.40 -2.20
CA SER A 113 7.15 -7.48 -3.11
C SER A 113 8.03 -7.11 -4.30
N SER A 114 9.29 -6.75 -4.06
CA SER A 114 10.26 -6.44 -5.10
C SER A 114 10.48 -7.63 -6.05
N LEU A 115 10.73 -8.83 -5.49
CA LEU A 115 10.98 -10.05 -6.27
C LEU A 115 9.75 -10.47 -7.10
N SER A 116 8.56 -10.35 -6.53
CA SER A 116 7.31 -10.65 -7.23
C SER A 116 7.09 -9.73 -8.44
N MET A 117 7.47 -8.45 -8.30
CA MET A 117 7.40 -7.48 -9.39
C MET A 117 8.45 -7.74 -10.48
N VAL A 118 9.68 -8.16 -10.11
CA VAL A 118 10.70 -8.59 -11.08
C VAL A 118 10.20 -9.76 -11.92
N ARG A 119 9.62 -10.78 -11.26
CA ARG A 119 9.05 -11.94 -11.97
C ARG A 119 7.92 -11.53 -12.91
N LYS A 120 7.08 -10.59 -12.50
CA LYS A 120 6.02 -10.03 -13.35
C LYS A 120 6.59 -9.27 -14.55
N ALA A 121 7.63 -8.45 -14.35
CA ALA A 121 8.28 -7.71 -15.43
C ALA A 121 8.90 -8.64 -16.49
N TRP A 122 9.51 -9.75 -16.06
CA TRP A 122 10.09 -10.75 -16.98
C TRP A 122 9.05 -11.67 -17.62
N GLY A 123 7.99 -12.04 -16.90
CA GLY A 123 6.90 -12.87 -17.43
C GLY A 123 5.95 -12.15 -18.39
N SER A 124 5.95 -10.83 -18.39
CA SER A 124 5.01 -9.98 -19.16
C SER A 124 5.30 -9.92 -20.68
N ARG A 125 6.24 -10.73 -21.21
CA ARG A 125 6.41 -10.92 -22.67
C ARG A 125 5.24 -11.67 -23.34
N LYS A 126 4.42 -12.40 -22.60
CA LYS A 126 3.12 -12.89 -23.05
C LYS A 126 2.06 -11.90 -22.56
N ARG A 127 1.59 -11.01 -23.44
CA ARG A 127 0.34 -10.28 -23.22
C ARG A 127 -0.75 -11.31 -22.92
N ILE A 128 -1.13 -11.41 -21.65
CA ILE A 128 -2.44 -11.97 -21.34
C ILE A 128 -3.39 -10.87 -21.84
N GLU A 129 -4.17 -11.17 -22.86
CA GLU A 129 -5.21 -10.25 -23.33
C GLU A 129 -6.13 -10.01 -22.13
N ASP A 130 -6.12 -8.76 -21.63
CA ASP A 130 -7.03 -8.37 -20.56
C ASP A 130 -8.45 -8.49 -21.10
N PRO A 131 -9.36 -9.22 -20.43
CA PRO A 131 -10.74 -9.26 -20.83
C PRO A 131 -11.31 -7.82 -20.83
N PRO A 132 -12.28 -7.53 -21.69
CA PRO A 132 -12.91 -6.20 -21.70
C PRO A 132 -13.47 -5.87 -20.33
N VAL A 133 -13.31 -4.63 -19.90
CA VAL A 133 -13.76 -4.12 -18.58
C VAL A 133 -15.26 -4.34 -18.35
N SER A 134 -16.03 -4.48 -19.43
CA SER A 134 -17.49 -4.62 -19.42
C SER A 134 -18.00 -6.06 -19.30
N ASP A 135 -17.17 -7.06 -19.55
CA ASP A 135 -17.65 -8.46 -19.63
C ASP A 135 -16.62 -9.44 -19.08
N TYR A 136 -16.50 -9.48 -17.75
CA TYR A 136 -15.69 -10.49 -17.07
C TYR A 136 -16.49 -11.17 -15.96
N LYS A 137 -16.19 -12.45 -15.72
CA LYS A 137 -16.77 -13.22 -14.62
C LYS A 137 -15.71 -13.45 -13.54
N VAL A 138 -16.07 -13.07 -12.33
CA VAL A 138 -15.19 -13.30 -11.16
C VAL A 138 -15.20 -14.78 -10.83
N GLU A 139 -14.02 -15.39 -10.81
CA GLU A 139 -13.82 -16.79 -10.45
C GLU A 139 -13.22 -16.92 -9.05
N ARG A 140 -13.32 -18.12 -8.48
CA ARG A 140 -12.61 -18.53 -7.23
C ARG A 140 -12.78 -17.57 -6.06
N TYR A 141 -14.00 -17.09 -5.81
CA TYR A 141 -14.33 -16.24 -4.66
C TYR A 141 -13.74 -16.68 -3.31
N PRO A 142 -13.78 -17.99 -2.92
CA PRO A 142 -13.21 -18.43 -1.64
C PRO A 142 -11.71 -18.17 -1.54
N LEU A 143 -10.97 -18.34 -2.63
CA LEU A 143 -9.54 -18.02 -2.68
C LEU A 143 -9.31 -16.52 -2.55
N GLY A 144 -10.16 -15.72 -3.19
CA GLY A 144 -10.12 -14.26 -3.06
C GLY A 144 -10.34 -13.78 -1.62
N LEU A 145 -11.32 -14.36 -0.92
CA LEU A 145 -11.61 -14.07 0.49
C LEU A 145 -10.44 -14.44 1.40
N LEU A 146 -9.89 -15.66 1.26
CA LEU A 146 -8.74 -16.10 2.04
C LEU A 146 -7.51 -15.22 1.81
N ALA A 147 -7.21 -14.92 0.55
CA ALA A 147 -6.10 -14.03 0.21
C ALA A 147 -6.32 -12.61 0.71
N SER A 148 -7.56 -12.11 0.70
CA SER A 148 -7.93 -10.82 1.25
C SER A 148 -7.76 -10.77 2.77
N LEU A 149 -8.13 -11.84 3.49
CA LEU A 149 -7.89 -11.97 4.92
C LEU A 149 -6.39 -11.87 5.26
N ILE A 150 -5.56 -12.61 4.52
CA ILE A 150 -4.10 -12.59 4.66
C ILE A 150 -3.53 -11.22 4.30
N ALA A 151 -3.98 -10.62 3.19
CA ALA A 151 -3.56 -9.28 2.77
C ALA A 151 -3.92 -8.21 3.81
N GLY A 152 -5.10 -8.35 4.43
CA GLY A 152 -5.52 -7.54 5.57
C GLY A 152 -4.59 -7.69 6.76
N GLY A 153 -4.22 -8.93 7.11
CA GLY A 153 -3.24 -9.22 8.16
C GLY A 153 -1.92 -8.49 7.94
N PHE A 154 -1.33 -8.59 6.76
CA PHE A 154 -0.13 -7.83 6.42
C PHE A 154 -0.35 -6.31 6.43
N SER A 155 -1.52 -5.86 6.00
CA SER A 155 -1.88 -4.44 6.05
C SER A 155 -1.93 -3.90 7.47
N GLY A 156 -2.58 -4.63 8.37
CA GLY A 156 -2.73 -4.25 9.78
C GLY A 156 -1.41 -4.26 10.55
N LEU A 157 -0.52 -5.23 10.25
CA LEU A 157 0.81 -5.31 10.88
C LEU A 157 1.78 -4.27 10.34
N LEU A 158 1.78 -4.05 9.02
CA LEU A 158 2.85 -3.32 8.34
C LEU A 158 2.42 -1.96 7.79
N GLY A 159 1.14 -1.63 7.84
CA GLY A 159 0.65 -0.33 7.37
C GLY A 159 0.72 -0.10 5.85
N ILE A 160 0.66 -1.17 5.07
CA ILE A 160 0.88 -1.12 3.62
C ILE A 160 -0.40 -1.14 2.77
N GLY A 161 -1.57 -1.31 3.40
CA GLY A 161 -2.87 -1.32 2.71
C GLY A 161 -3.22 -2.61 1.98
N GLY A 162 -2.34 -3.62 1.91
CA GLY A 162 -2.61 -4.95 1.33
C GLY A 162 -2.67 -5.02 -0.21
N GLY A 163 -2.51 -3.91 -0.92
CA GLY A 163 -2.55 -3.84 -2.40
C GLY A 163 -1.61 -4.81 -3.11
N PRO A 164 -0.36 -4.97 -2.69
CA PRO A 164 0.60 -5.87 -3.32
C PRO A 164 0.17 -7.33 -3.38
N ILE A 165 -0.72 -7.76 -2.50
CA ILE A 165 -1.28 -9.12 -2.47
C ILE A 165 -2.61 -9.17 -3.21
N LYS A 166 -3.51 -8.20 -2.96
CA LYS A 166 -4.86 -8.19 -3.51
C LYS A 166 -4.87 -8.10 -5.05
N VAL A 167 -4.07 -7.19 -5.62
CA VAL A 167 -4.06 -6.99 -7.08
C VAL A 167 -3.65 -8.24 -7.84
N PRO A 168 -2.52 -8.92 -7.52
CA PRO A 168 -2.18 -10.18 -8.17
C PRO A 168 -3.23 -11.27 -8.00
N VAL A 169 -3.85 -11.38 -6.83
CA VAL A 169 -4.88 -12.40 -6.58
C VAL A 169 -6.12 -12.15 -7.43
N MET A 170 -6.64 -10.93 -7.46
CA MET A 170 -7.78 -10.57 -8.31
C MET A 170 -7.47 -10.81 -9.79
N TYR A 171 -6.28 -10.42 -10.25
CA TYR A 171 -5.90 -10.54 -11.64
C TYR A 171 -5.64 -12.00 -12.07
N LEU A 172 -4.76 -12.71 -11.36
CA LEU A 172 -4.28 -14.04 -11.77
C LEU A 172 -5.26 -15.17 -11.45
N PHE A 173 -5.91 -15.09 -10.30
CA PHE A 173 -6.75 -16.19 -9.80
C PHE A 173 -8.24 -15.93 -9.95
N MET A 174 -8.68 -14.68 -9.80
CA MET A 174 -10.09 -14.34 -9.91
C MET A 174 -10.49 -13.85 -11.32
N LYS A 175 -9.52 -13.76 -12.24
CA LYS A 175 -9.73 -13.36 -13.65
C LYS A 175 -10.31 -11.94 -13.82
N VAL A 176 -10.09 -11.09 -12.85
CA VAL A 176 -10.48 -9.68 -12.92
C VAL A 176 -9.48 -8.92 -13.79
N PRO A 177 -9.91 -8.09 -14.76
CA PRO A 177 -9.01 -7.29 -15.57
C PRO A 177 -8.07 -6.44 -14.69
N LEU A 178 -6.79 -6.31 -15.07
CA LEU A 178 -5.78 -5.65 -14.24
C LEU A 178 -6.17 -4.20 -13.88
N ARG A 179 -6.79 -3.50 -14.80
CA ARG A 179 -7.28 -2.13 -14.60
C ARG A 179 -8.35 -2.09 -13.49
N VAL A 180 -9.32 -3.01 -13.55
CA VAL A 180 -10.40 -3.14 -12.54
C VAL A 180 -9.81 -3.59 -11.19
N ALA A 181 -8.96 -4.61 -11.19
CA ALA A 181 -8.31 -5.11 -9.98
C ALA A 181 -7.51 -4.02 -9.25
N THR A 182 -6.77 -3.19 -9.98
CA THR A 182 -6.01 -2.07 -9.41
C THR A 182 -6.94 -0.98 -8.85
N ALA A 183 -8.00 -0.62 -9.57
CA ALA A 183 -8.96 0.40 -9.13
C ALA A 183 -9.73 -0.07 -7.89
N THR A 184 -10.22 -1.31 -7.92
CA THR A 184 -10.94 -1.94 -6.80
C THR A 184 -10.02 -2.09 -5.58
N SER A 185 -8.76 -2.49 -5.76
CA SER A 185 -7.78 -2.54 -4.67
C SER A 185 -7.56 -1.17 -4.03
N ASN A 186 -7.41 -0.10 -4.82
CA ASN A 186 -7.26 1.26 -4.29
C ASN A 186 -8.47 1.69 -3.44
N PHE A 187 -9.69 1.33 -3.85
CA PHE A 187 -10.89 1.56 -3.07
C PHE A 187 -10.85 0.81 -1.73
N MET A 188 -10.51 -0.48 -1.76
CA MET A 188 -10.44 -1.34 -0.57
C MET A 188 -9.37 -0.89 0.43
N ILE A 189 -8.19 -0.49 -0.05
CA ILE A 189 -7.04 -0.11 0.78
C ILE A 189 -7.40 1.00 1.79
N GLY A 190 -8.25 1.94 1.42
CA GLY A 190 -8.66 3.04 2.31
C GLY A 190 -9.43 2.54 3.53
N VAL A 191 -10.37 1.64 3.34
CA VAL A 191 -11.17 1.05 4.44
C VAL A 191 -10.29 0.19 5.33
N THR A 192 -9.46 -0.68 4.74
CA THR A 192 -8.50 -1.50 5.47
C THR A 192 -7.54 -0.65 6.32
N ALA A 193 -6.99 0.42 5.72
CA ALA A 193 -6.06 1.32 6.41
C ALA A 193 -6.75 2.11 7.51
N ALA A 194 -8.00 2.56 7.31
CA ALA A 194 -8.76 3.27 8.32
C ALA A 194 -9.03 2.38 9.55
N THR A 195 -9.41 1.13 9.35
CA THR A 195 -9.60 0.16 10.44
C THR A 195 -8.34 0.00 11.28
N SER A 196 -7.19 -0.18 10.62
CA SER A 196 -5.91 -0.31 11.32
C SER A 196 -5.48 1.00 11.96
N ALA A 197 -5.68 2.15 11.29
CA ALA A 197 -5.32 3.46 11.81
C ALA A 197 -6.04 3.80 13.12
N VAL A 198 -7.31 3.42 13.27
CA VAL A 198 -8.05 3.59 14.53
C VAL A 198 -7.36 2.85 15.68
N VAL A 199 -6.89 1.63 15.48
CA VAL A 199 -6.17 0.85 16.49
C VAL A 199 -4.84 1.51 16.86
N PHE A 200 -4.04 1.92 15.86
CA PHE A 200 -2.77 2.61 16.09
C PHE A 200 -2.95 3.99 16.73
N TRP A 201 -4.01 4.71 16.36
CA TRP A 201 -4.37 5.99 16.99
C TRP A 201 -4.72 5.81 18.46
N GLY A 202 -5.57 4.84 18.79
CA GLY A 202 -5.98 4.54 20.19
C GLY A 202 -4.81 4.17 21.10
N ARG A 203 -3.68 3.70 20.53
CA ARG A 203 -2.43 3.41 21.25
C ARG A 203 -1.46 4.59 21.33
N GLY A 204 -1.77 5.72 20.67
CA GLY A 204 -0.82 6.84 20.57
C GLY A 204 0.32 6.63 19.57
N ASP A 205 0.22 5.63 18.70
CA ASP A 205 1.23 5.30 17.69
C ASP A 205 1.13 6.16 16.41
N VAL A 206 0.25 7.17 16.37
CA VAL A 206 0.13 8.10 15.23
C VAL A 206 0.75 9.44 15.59
N ASN A 207 1.90 9.74 15.04
CA ASN A 207 2.54 11.05 15.17
C ASN A 207 1.91 12.07 14.23
N ILE A 208 0.99 12.91 14.76
CA ILE A 208 0.21 13.89 13.99
C ILE A 208 1.11 14.93 13.35
N ALA A 209 2.15 15.39 14.05
CA ALA A 209 3.04 16.45 13.56
C ALA A 209 3.77 16.03 12.26
N MET A 210 4.03 14.73 12.11
CA MET A 210 4.60 14.19 10.87
C MET A 210 3.52 13.74 9.87
N ALA A 211 2.41 13.18 10.36
CA ALA A 211 1.34 12.69 9.51
C ALA A 211 0.68 13.83 8.70
N ALA A 212 0.39 14.96 9.32
CA ALA A 212 -0.36 16.05 8.68
C ALA A 212 0.31 16.58 7.39
N PRO A 213 1.58 17.01 7.39
CA PRO A 213 2.24 17.48 6.17
C PRO A 213 2.43 16.37 5.12
N LEU A 214 2.74 15.15 5.56
CA LEU A 214 2.84 13.98 4.66
C LEU A 214 1.51 13.67 3.98
N VAL A 215 0.41 13.66 4.71
CA VAL A 215 -0.95 13.42 4.21
C VAL A 215 -1.34 14.45 3.17
N ALA A 216 -1.07 15.74 3.42
CA ALA A 216 -1.35 16.81 2.46
C ALA A 216 -0.58 16.59 1.15
N GLY A 217 0.72 16.27 1.24
CA GLY A 217 1.54 15.95 0.08
C GLY A 217 1.05 14.71 -0.65
N VAL A 218 0.81 13.62 0.08
CA VAL A 218 0.32 12.35 -0.47
C VAL A 218 -1.01 12.53 -1.19
N PHE A 219 -1.96 13.25 -0.62
CA PHE A 219 -3.24 13.50 -1.24
C PHE A 219 -3.09 14.24 -2.58
N ALA A 220 -2.33 15.34 -2.59
CA ALA A 220 -2.08 16.12 -3.79
C ALA A 220 -1.36 15.30 -4.88
N GLY A 221 -0.30 14.55 -4.51
CA GLY A 221 0.45 13.69 -5.42
C GLY A 221 -0.40 12.56 -5.99
N SER A 222 -1.22 11.92 -5.15
CA SER A 222 -2.12 10.84 -5.55
C SER A 222 -3.21 11.32 -6.50
N LEU A 223 -3.78 12.49 -6.26
CA LEU A 223 -4.79 13.10 -7.12
C LEU A 223 -4.22 13.43 -8.51
N LEU A 224 -3.02 14.00 -8.55
CA LEU A 224 -2.32 14.27 -9.81
C LEU A 224 -2.02 12.96 -10.57
N ALA A 225 -1.49 11.97 -9.88
CA ALA A 225 -1.14 10.68 -10.46
C ALA A 225 -2.36 9.95 -11.04
N ALA A 226 -3.49 9.96 -10.33
CA ALA A 226 -4.72 9.34 -10.80
C ALA A 226 -5.24 9.97 -12.10
N ARG A 227 -5.06 11.31 -12.27
CA ARG A 227 -5.44 12.03 -13.51
C ARG A 227 -4.53 11.70 -14.69
N VAL A 228 -3.25 11.47 -14.46
CA VAL A 228 -2.26 11.25 -15.52
C VAL A 228 -1.90 9.80 -15.77
N LYS A 229 -2.44 8.86 -14.99
CA LYS A 229 -2.11 7.42 -15.03
C LYS A 229 -2.19 6.83 -16.44
N HIS A 230 -3.16 7.25 -17.24
CA HIS A 230 -3.36 6.77 -18.61
C HIS A 230 -2.22 7.15 -19.57
N ARG A 231 -1.39 8.16 -19.22
CA ARG A 231 -0.25 8.63 -20.03
C ARG A 231 1.07 7.96 -19.65
N VAL A 232 1.13 7.30 -18.50
CA VAL A 232 2.37 6.70 -17.97
C VAL A 232 2.43 5.23 -18.36
N ARG A 233 3.52 4.79 -18.98
CA ARG A 233 3.70 3.37 -19.34
C ARG A 233 3.94 2.55 -18.08
N GLU A 234 3.20 1.47 -17.93
CA GLU A 234 3.27 0.59 -16.75
C GLU A 234 4.67 0.08 -16.42
N VAL A 235 5.51 -0.11 -17.44
CA VAL A 235 6.89 -0.58 -17.27
C VAL A 235 7.72 0.38 -16.41
N TYR A 236 7.59 1.69 -16.60
CA TYR A 236 8.34 2.67 -15.80
C TYR A 236 7.92 2.65 -14.34
N ILE A 237 6.62 2.52 -14.10
CA ILE A 237 6.06 2.42 -12.75
C ILE A 237 6.57 1.15 -12.05
N LEU A 238 6.59 0.03 -12.77
CA LEU A 238 7.04 -1.25 -12.26
C LEU A 238 8.54 -1.22 -11.91
N VAL A 239 9.38 -0.69 -12.81
CA VAL A 239 10.82 -0.54 -12.57
C VAL A 239 11.09 0.36 -11.37
N LEU A 240 10.42 1.51 -11.28
CA LEU A 240 10.54 2.43 -10.15
C LEU A 240 10.21 1.72 -8.83
N LEU A 241 9.12 0.96 -8.79
CA LEU A 241 8.73 0.19 -7.60
C LEU A 241 9.76 -0.86 -7.22
N ILE A 242 10.26 -1.64 -8.18
CA ILE A 242 11.29 -2.66 -7.94
C ILE A 242 12.52 -2.02 -7.29
N VAL A 243 12.99 -0.90 -7.86
CA VAL A 243 14.18 -0.19 -7.34
C VAL A 243 13.90 0.35 -5.93
N VAL A 244 12.78 1.04 -5.73
CA VAL A 244 12.44 1.67 -4.44
C VAL A 244 12.22 0.61 -3.37
N THR A 245 11.42 -0.43 -3.64
CA THR A 245 11.14 -1.48 -2.63
C THR A 245 12.37 -2.33 -2.34
N GLY A 246 13.18 -2.63 -3.34
CA GLY A 246 14.45 -3.35 -3.17
C GLY A 246 15.46 -2.55 -2.33
N TRP A 247 15.60 -1.25 -2.61
CA TRP A 247 16.44 -0.36 -1.82
C TRP A 247 16.01 -0.29 -0.35
N PHE A 248 14.73 -0.04 -0.10
CA PHE A 248 14.22 0.01 1.27
C PHE A 248 14.30 -1.33 2.00
N SER A 249 14.09 -2.44 1.28
CA SER A 249 14.31 -3.77 1.85
C SER A 249 15.75 -3.94 2.34
N ALA A 250 16.73 -3.63 1.50
CA ALA A 250 18.15 -3.71 1.88
C ALA A 250 18.50 -2.81 3.06
N GLN A 251 18.01 -1.56 3.05
CA GLN A 251 18.21 -0.60 4.14
C GLN A 251 17.58 -1.08 5.47
N MET A 252 16.38 -1.65 5.41
CA MET A 252 15.70 -2.19 6.60
C MET A 252 16.44 -3.38 7.16
N PHE A 253 16.89 -4.33 6.31
CA PHE A 253 17.73 -5.45 6.76
C PHE A 253 19.03 -4.97 7.39
N TYR A 254 19.71 -4.01 6.79
CA TYR A 254 20.93 -3.43 7.34
C TYR A 254 20.69 -2.81 8.73
N LYS A 255 19.64 -1.99 8.89
CA LYS A 255 19.29 -1.39 10.17
C LYS A 255 18.88 -2.41 11.23
N VAL A 256 18.16 -3.46 10.86
CA VAL A 256 17.83 -4.57 11.78
C VAL A 256 19.09 -5.30 12.24
N ALA A 257 20.03 -5.56 11.33
CA ALA A 257 21.30 -6.24 11.63
C ALA A 257 22.22 -5.40 12.54
N THR A 258 22.27 -4.08 12.30
CA THR A 258 23.11 -3.15 13.09
C THR A 258 22.46 -2.67 14.40
N GLY A 259 21.26 -3.16 14.74
CA GLY A 259 20.57 -2.81 15.98
C GLY A 259 19.91 -1.43 15.98
N GLY A 260 19.69 -0.83 14.81
CA GLY A 260 19.07 0.49 14.65
C GLY A 260 17.61 0.61 15.06
N PHE A 261 16.95 -0.49 15.43
CA PHE A 261 15.58 -0.56 15.94
C PHE A 261 15.51 -1.09 17.39
N ARG A 262 16.52 -0.75 18.22
CA ARG A 262 16.50 -1.04 19.66
C ARG A 262 15.46 -0.25 20.41
#